data_3bf9b9325f25027bcd05e9062407aa81
#
_entry.id   3bf9b9325f25027bcd05e9062407aa81
#
_cell.length_a   1.000
_cell.length_b   1.000
_cell.length_c   1.000
_cell.angle_alpha   90.00
_cell.angle_beta   90.00
_cell.angle_gamma   90.00
#
_symmetry.space_group_name_H-M   'P 1'
#
loop_
_entity.id
_entity.type
_entity.pdbx_description
1 polymer ?
#
loop_
_entity_poly.entity_id
_entity_poly.type
_entity_poly.pdbx_seq_one_letter_code
_entity_poly.pdbx_strand_id
1 'polypeptide(L)'
;MTTGGSASPRRLPDFPWDSLGAARARAAQHPGGVVDLSIGTPVDSTPELLAAALAGAGDAPGYPTALGTAELRRTAAAWLSRRLGVELADPLGADPSVVPTVGSKELVALLPTLLGLHRGTVLIPEVAYPTYEVGAVVAGLAVVRTDTPPTDPGDAVLVWLNSPGNPHGRVLTDEQLGAWVTWGRAHGVPVVADECYIELGWDVAPRSLLHPDIAGPDHRGLLAVHSLSKQSTAAGYRAGLLSGDPALVRRVWEVRRHLGLLVPTPVQAAMVAALGDDEHVERQRERYGRRRDRLAAAVRAAGARIDHSEAGLYLWVTRDEDCWTTIDWLAERGVVAAPGTFYGPAGARHVRMALTATDERVDAAVQRLAG
;
A
#
# COMPACT_ATOMS: atom_id res chain seq x y z
N MET A 1 -43.07 -17.80 -11.91
CA MET A 1 -42.50 -17.79 -10.54
C MET A 1 -41.11 -18.31 -10.62
N THR A 2 -40.12 -17.44 -10.78
CA THR A 2 -38.71 -17.76 -10.79
C THR A 2 -38.24 -17.80 -9.34
N THR A 3 -37.89 -18.99 -8.85
CA THR A 3 -37.31 -19.21 -7.54
C THR A 3 -35.96 -18.49 -7.50
N GLY A 4 -35.91 -17.34 -6.84
CA GLY A 4 -34.70 -16.65 -6.53
C GLY A 4 -33.85 -17.50 -5.58
N GLY A 5 -32.80 -18.15 -6.10
CA GLY A 5 -31.78 -18.77 -5.27
C GLY A 5 -31.18 -17.69 -4.38
N SER A 6 -31.35 -17.80 -3.06
CA SER A 6 -30.63 -16.96 -2.10
C SER A 6 -29.13 -17.25 -2.26
N ALA A 7 -28.40 -16.33 -2.88
CA ALA A 7 -26.96 -16.39 -2.86
C ALA A 7 -26.51 -16.38 -1.39
N SER A 8 -25.81 -17.42 -0.96
CA SER A 8 -25.17 -17.43 0.36
C SER A 8 -24.32 -16.17 0.52
N PRO A 9 -24.33 -15.53 1.69
CA PRO A 9 -23.51 -14.36 1.90
C PRO A 9 -22.03 -14.72 1.63
N ARG A 10 -21.36 -13.92 0.81
CA ARG A 10 -19.94 -14.12 0.47
C ARG A 10 -19.12 -14.06 1.75
N ARG A 11 -18.52 -15.18 2.12
CA ARG A 11 -17.66 -15.24 3.30
C ARG A 11 -16.31 -14.60 2.96
N LEU A 12 -15.97 -13.51 3.65
CA LEU A 12 -14.64 -12.94 3.61
C LEU A 12 -13.64 -13.92 4.25
N PRO A 13 -12.38 -13.94 3.79
CA PRO A 13 -11.33 -14.68 4.48
C PRO A 13 -11.17 -14.17 5.91
N ASP A 14 -10.76 -15.05 6.82
CA ASP A 14 -10.47 -14.67 8.21
C ASP A 14 -9.35 -13.61 8.22
N PHE A 15 -9.37 -12.72 9.23
CA PHE A 15 -8.35 -11.69 9.33
C PHE A 15 -7.01 -12.32 9.72
N PRO A 16 -5.98 -12.31 8.84
CA PRO A 16 -4.79 -13.14 9.00
C PRO A 16 -4.05 -12.94 10.33
N TRP A 17 -4.01 -11.71 10.85
CA TRP A 17 -3.30 -11.37 12.09
C TRP A 17 -3.90 -11.99 13.36
N ASP A 18 -5.13 -12.47 13.32
CA ASP A 18 -5.77 -13.15 14.46
C ASP A 18 -5.08 -14.49 14.74
N SER A 19 -4.47 -15.12 13.74
CA SER A 19 -3.71 -16.36 13.88
C SER A 19 -2.37 -16.23 14.64
N LEU A 20 -1.88 -14.99 14.87
CA LEU A 20 -0.64 -14.73 15.61
C LEU A 20 -0.77 -14.86 17.13
N GLY A 21 -1.95 -15.21 17.66
CA GLY A 21 -2.20 -15.28 19.11
C GLY A 21 -1.19 -16.14 19.87
N ALA A 22 -0.89 -17.34 19.39
CA ALA A 22 0.07 -18.25 20.04
C ALA A 22 1.50 -17.70 20.03
N ALA A 23 1.95 -17.14 18.89
CA ALA A 23 3.28 -16.53 18.76
C ALA A 23 3.44 -15.32 19.67
N ARG A 24 2.41 -14.46 19.75
CA ARG A 24 2.39 -13.32 20.68
C ARG A 24 2.45 -13.76 22.14
N ALA A 25 1.68 -14.80 22.53
CA ALA A 25 1.71 -15.34 23.88
C ALA A 25 3.09 -15.90 24.27
N ARG A 26 3.76 -16.58 23.33
CA ARG A 26 5.16 -17.06 23.50
C ARG A 26 6.13 -15.89 23.63
N ALA A 27 6.06 -14.92 22.72
CA ALA A 27 6.93 -13.74 22.75
C ALA A 27 6.78 -12.92 24.05
N ALA A 28 5.58 -12.89 24.64
CA ALA A 28 5.32 -12.20 25.90
C ALA A 28 6.03 -12.82 27.10
N GLN A 29 6.52 -14.06 27.01
CA GLN A 29 7.30 -14.71 28.07
C GLN A 29 8.76 -14.22 28.13
N HIS A 30 9.23 -13.52 27.10
CA HIS A 30 10.59 -12.98 27.09
C HIS A 30 10.72 -11.86 28.13
N PRO A 31 11.78 -11.90 29.00
CA PRO A 31 11.94 -10.92 30.10
C PRO A 31 11.94 -9.45 29.66
N GLY A 32 12.43 -9.16 28.46
CA GLY A 32 12.41 -7.83 27.86
C GLY A 32 11.11 -7.42 27.17
N GLY A 33 10.04 -8.22 27.31
CA GLY A 33 8.74 -7.97 26.69
C GLY A 33 8.73 -8.21 25.18
N VAL A 34 7.60 -7.95 24.50
CA VAL A 34 7.39 -8.21 23.08
C VAL A 34 7.97 -7.08 22.23
N VAL A 35 8.69 -7.43 21.16
CA VAL A 35 8.98 -6.54 20.03
C VAL A 35 8.10 -6.96 18.86
N ASP A 36 7.04 -6.19 18.59
CA ASP A 36 6.11 -6.49 17.47
C ASP A 36 6.56 -5.78 16.19
N LEU A 37 7.05 -6.57 15.23
CA LEU A 37 7.42 -6.17 13.88
C LEU A 37 6.44 -6.72 12.83
N SER A 38 5.28 -7.25 13.26
CA SER A 38 4.29 -7.85 12.35
C SER A 38 3.41 -6.82 11.63
N ILE A 39 3.29 -5.60 12.16
CA ILE A 39 2.37 -4.59 11.65
C ILE A 39 3.15 -3.36 11.20
N GLY A 40 2.96 -2.95 9.94
CA GLY A 40 3.59 -1.76 9.37
C GLY A 40 2.84 -0.45 9.74
N THR A 41 2.53 -0.23 11.00
CA THR A 41 1.92 1.02 11.48
C THR A 41 3.01 1.96 11.98
N PRO A 42 3.13 3.20 11.47
CA PRO A 42 4.07 4.19 11.99
C PRO A 42 3.87 4.43 13.49
N VAL A 43 4.97 4.55 14.22
CA VAL A 43 4.99 4.82 15.66
C VAL A 43 5.64 6.16 15.99
N ASP A 44 6.33 6.75 15.03
CA ASP A 44 6.94 8.07 15.15
C ASP A 44 5.86 9.16 15.15
N SER A 45 6.13 10.27 15.78
CA SER A 45 5.19 11.40 15.86
C SER A 45 4.83 11.92 14.47
N THR A 46 3.58 12.27 14.29
CA THR A 46 3.14 13.00 13.09
C THR A 46 3.88 14.34 13.01
N PRO A 47 4.38 14.74 11.83
CA PRO A 47 5.06 16.02 11.65
C PRO A 47 4.19 17.20 12.12
N GLU A 48 4.81 18.16 12.80
CA GLU A 48 4.10 19.32 13.38
C GLU A 48 3.33 20.13 12.32
N LEU A 49 3.91 20.26 11.13
CA LEU A 49 3.25 20.96 10.02
C LEU A 49 1.88 20.36 9.66
N LEU A 50 1.73 19.02 9.71
CA LEU A 50 0.46 18.35 9.45
C LEU A 50 -0.53 18.59 10.60
N ALA A 51 -0.06 18.46 11.85
CA ALA A 51 -0.87 18.67 13.03
C ALA A 51 -1.37 20.11 13.12
N ALA A 52 -0.51 21.09 12.83
CA ALA A 52 -0.85 22.50 12.79
C ALA A 52 -1.85 22.85 11.68
N ALA A 53 -1.66 22.31 10.46
CA ALA A 53 -2.59 22.50 9.35
C ALA A 53 -3.98 21.91 9.64
N LEU A 54 -4.02 20.70 10.23
CA LEU A 54 -5.27 20.08 10.66
C LEU A 54 -5.99 20.91 11.72
N ALA A 55 -5.27 21.40 12.74
CA ALA A 55 -5.83 22.22 13.80
C ALA A 55 -6.32 23.58 13.26
N GLY A 56 -5.56 24.22 12.36
CA GLY A 56 -5.92 25.48 11.73
C GLY A 56 -7.19 25.41 10.86
N ALA A 57 -7.56 24.22 10.38
CA ALA A 57 -8.76 23.98 9.59
C ALA A 57 -9.91 23.35 10.42
N GLY A 58 -9.85 23.43 11.75
CA GLY A 58 -10.84 22.83 12.65
C GLY A 58 -12.24 23.42 12.56
N ASP A 59 -12.38 24.69 12.17
CA ASP A 59 -13.67 25.32 11.89
C ASP A 59 -14.14 24.97 10.46
N ALA A 60 -14.85 23.84 10.33
CA ALA A 60 -15.30 23.28 9.06
C ALA A 60 -16.77 22.82 9.15
N PRO A 61 -17.74 23.77 9.26
CA PRO A 61 -19.15 23.45 9.44
C PRO A 61 -19.82 22.85 8.19
N GLY A 62 -19.21 23.00 7.00
CA GLY A 62 -19.74 22.49 5.75
C GLY A 62 -19.25 21.08 5.42
N TYR A 63 -20.03 20.35 4.59
CA TYR A 63 -19.58 19.07 4.07
C TYR A 63 -18.33 19.23 3.18
N PRO A 64 -17.36 18.30 3.28
CA PRO A 64 -16.20 18.33 2.40
C PRO A 64 -16.59 18.00 0.95
N THR A 65 -15.85 18.54 -0.01
CA THR A 65 -16.03 18.18 -1.41
C THR A 65 -15.46 16.80 -1.71
N ALA A 66 -16.21 15.98 -2.44
CA ALA A 66 -15.78 14.64 -2.86
C ALA A 66 -14.56 14.65 -3.79
N LEU A 67 -14.42 15.72 -4.59
CA LEU A 67 -13.29 15.93 -5.49
C LEU A 67 -12.00 16.33 -4.75
N GLY A 68 -12.12 16.74 -3.49
CA GLY A 68 -11.07 17.48 -2.82
C GLY A 68 -11.06 18.97 -3.22
N THR A 69 -10.50 19.81 -2.36
CA THR A 69 -10.36 21.24 -2.65
C THR A 69 -9.49 21.46 -3.90
N ALA A 70 -9.71 22.57 -4.61
CA ALA A 70 -8.87 22.92 -5.76
C ALA A 70 -7.39 23.09 -5.36
N GLU A 71 -7.15 23.59 -4.14
CA GLU A 71 -5.81 23.69 -3.58
C GLU A 71 -5.16 22.31 -3.41
N LEU A 72 -5.86 21.36 -2.78
CA LEU A 72 -5.35 19.99 -2.60
C LEU A 72 -5.02 19.34 -3.95
N ARG A 73 -5.90 19.43 -4.92
CA ARG A 73 -5.67 18.83 -6.25
C ARG A 73 -4.49 19.46 -6.98
N ARG A 74 -4.32 20.78 -6.87
CA ARG A 74 -3.16 21.50 -7.42
C ARG A 74 -1.86 21.07 -6.74
N THR A 75 -1.86 21.00 -5.39
CA THR A 75 -0.69 20.60 -4.61
C THR A 75 -0.34 19.13 -4.86
N ALA A 76 -1.34 18.25 -4.99
CA ALA A 76 -1.13 16.83 -5.35
C ALA A 76 -0.51 16.69 -6.74
N ALA A 77 -1.01 17.40 -7.74
CA ALA A 77 -0.42 17.41 -9.09
C ALA A 77 1.03 17.94 -9.08
N ALA A 78 1.30 19.02 -8.35
CA ALA A 78 2.64 19.56 -8.22
C ALA A 78 3.60 18.60 -7.49
N TRP A 79 3.11 17.87 -6.48
CA TRP A 79 3.89 16.83 -5.81
C TRP A 79 4.21 15.67 -6.76
N LEU A 80 3.22 15.17 -7.52
CA LEU A 80 3.42 14.11 -8.51
C LEU A 80 4.46 14.50 -9.57
N SER A 81 4.38 15.72 -10.08
CA SER A 81 5.36 16.26 -11.03
C SER A 81 6.76 16.37 -10.41
N ARG A 82 6.86 17.03 -9.26
CA ARG A 82 8.15 17.31 -8.60
C ARG A 82 8.85 16.06 -8.09
N ARG A 83 8.09 15.13 -7.46
CA ARG A 83 8.67 13.96 -6.80
C ARG A 83 8.74 12.73 -7.69
N LEU A 84 7.80 12.56 -8.60
CA LEU A 84 7.64 11.34 -9.36
C LEU A 84 7.76 11.53 -10.90
N GLY A 85 7.95 12.77 -11.36
CA GLY A 85 8.01 13.08 -12.80
C GLY A 85 6.70 12.82 -13.54
N VAL A 86 5.56 12.84 -12.83
CA VAL A 86 4.25 12.53 -13.41
C VAL A 86 3.48 13.80 -13.71
N GLU A 87 3.18 14.03 -14.98
CA GLU A 87 2.39 15.18 -15.43
C GLU A 87 0.93 14.77 -15.63
N LEU A 88 0.05 15.30 -14.79
CA LEU A 88 -1.38 15.02 -14.87
C LEU A 88 -2.09 15.94 -15.85
N ALA A 89 -2.93 15.36 -16.71
CA ALA A 89 -3.82 16.14 -17.56
C ALA A 89 -4.95 16.73 -16.72
N ASP A 90 -5.11 18.04 -16.77
CA ASP A 90 -6.22 18.80 -16.19
C ASP A 90 -6.63 18.40 -14.76
N PRO A 91 -5.75 18.52 -13.74
CA PRO A 91 -6.08 18.11 -12.38
C PRO A 91 -7.19 18.96 -11.73
N LEU A 92 -7.52 20.12 -12.31
CA LEU A 92 -8.55 21.05 -11.80
C LEU A 92 -9.84 21.06 -12.63
N GLY A 93 -9.91 20.31 -13.71
CA GLY A 93 -11.04 20.25 -14.62
C GLY A 93 -12.28 19.57 -14.06
N ALA A 94 -13.28 19.46 -14.93
CA ALA A 94 -14.54 18.77 -14.62
C ALA A 94 -14.34 17.25 -14.46
N ASP A 95 -13.39 16.68 -15.20
CA ASP A 95 -12.94 15.30 -15.09
C ASP A 95 -11.52 15.27 -14.52
N PRO A 96 -11.36 15.35 -13.19
CA PRO A 96 -10.05 15.49 -12.59
C PRO A 96 -9.24 14.20 -12.70
N SER A 97 -7.95 14.36 -12.94
CA SER A 97 -6.99 13.24 -12.96
C SER A 97 -6.42 12.89 -11.58
N VAL A 98 -6.86 13.58 -10.52
CA VAL A 98 -6.49 13.29 -9.13
C VAL A 98 -7.61 13.64 -8.15
N VAL A 99 -7.86 12.74 -7.18
CA VAL A 99 -8.83 12.94 -6.09
C VAL A 99 -8.31 12.38 -4.77
N PRO A 100 -8.70 12.95 -3.60
CA PRO A 100 -8.35 12.41 -2.31
C PRO A 100 -9.19 11.19 -1.96
N THR A 101 -8.62 10.29 -1.15
CA THR A 101 -9.27 9.07 -0.65
C THR A 101 -9.11 8.92 0.86
N VAL A 102 -10.03 8.18 1.51
CA VAL A 102 -9.99 7.91 2.97
C VAL A 102 -8.91 6.87 3.27
N GLY A 103 -7.66 7.24 3.02
CA GLY A 103 -6.51 6.35 2.93
C GLY A 103 -6.55 5.47 1.69
N SER A 104 -5.48 4.71 1.46
CA SER A 104 -5.38 3.79 0.33
C SER A 104 -6.14 2.49 0.57
N LYS A 105 -6.17 1.96 1.79
CA LYS A 105 -6.78 0.65 2.08
C LYS A 105 -8.27 0.59 1.73
N GLU A 106 -9.03 1.63 2.07
CA GLU A 106 -10.44 1.71 1.73
C GLU A 106 -10.63 1.70 0.22
N LEU A 107 -9.86 2.53 -0.50
CA LEU A 107 -9.89 2.59 -1.94
C LEU A 107 -9.54 1.24 -2.58
N VAL A 108 -8.45 0.61 -2.15
CA VAL A 108 -8.02 -0.71 -2.66
C VAL A 108 -9.12 -1.76 -2.49
N ALA A 109 -9.76 -1.80 -1.31
CA ALA A 109 -10.85 -2.74 -1.04
C ALA A 109 -12.11 -2.49 -1.88
N LEU A 110 -12.39 -1.23 -2.20
CA LEU A 110 -13.63 -0.85 -2.88
C LEU A 110 -13.46 -0.58 -4.37
N LEU A 111 -12.24 -0.42 -4.88
CA LEU A 111 -12.01 0.01 -6.27
C LEU A 111 -12.72 -0.86 -7.31
N PRO A 112 -12.72 -2.21 -7.24
CA PRO A 112 -13.48 -3.01 -8.19
C PRO A 112 -14.98 -2.67 -8.18
N THR A 113 -15.58 -2.51 -7.00
CA THR A 113 -17.00 -2.11 -6.84
C THR A 113 -17.24 -0.70 -7.37
N LEU A 114 -16.36 0.26 -7.06
CA LEU A 114 -16.45 1.66 -7.50
C LEU A 114 -16.34 1.79 -9.03
N LEU A 115 -15.59 0.90 -9.66
CA LEU A 115 -15.51 0.78 -11.11
C LEU A 115 -16.68 -0.01 -11.71
N GLY A 116 -17.66 -0.46 -10.90
CA GLY A 116 -18.82 -1.22 -11.37
C GLY A 116 -18.49 -2.62 -11.87
N LEU A 117 -17.35 -3.19 -11.45
CA LEU A 117 -16.96 -4.54 -11.82
C LEU A 117 -17.70 -5.55 -10.92
N HIS A 118 -18.38 -6.55 -11.52
CA HIS A 118 -19.21 -7.51 -10.78
C HIS A 118 -19.12 -8.94 -11.32
N ARG A 119 -18.32 -9.16 -12.37
CA ARG A 119 -17.95 -10.46 -12.95
C ARG A 119 -16.59 -10.35 -13.64
N GLY A 120 -15.89 -11.46 -13.74
CA GLY A 120 -14.56 -11.54 -14.29
C GLY A 120 -13.50 -11.77 -13.22
N THR A 121 -12.26 -11.60 -13.62
CA THR A 121 -11.07 -11.94 -12.81
C THR A 121 -10.21 -10.70 -12.55
N VAL A 122 -9.78 -10.54 -11.30
CA VAL A 122 -8.76 -9.57 -10.90
C VAL A 122 -7.39 -10.24 -10.90
N LEU A 123 -6.44 -9.68 -11.62
CA LEU A 123 -5.05 -10.13 -11.59
C LEU A 123 -4.33 -9.41 -10.44
N ILE A 124 -3.65 -10.16 -9.59
CA ILE A 124 -2.87 -9.64 -8.45
C ILE A 124 -1.48 -10.28 -8.42
N PRO A 125 -0.46 -9.67 -7.76
CA PRO A 125 0.86 -10.30 -7.62
C PRO A 125 0.81 -11.67 -6.95
N GLU A 126 1.80 -12.54 -7.23
CA GLU A 126 1.93 -13.86 -6.59
C GLU A 126 2.01 -13.74 -5.06
N VAL A 127 2.80 -12.78 -4.58
CA VAL A 127 2.90 -12.39 -3.18
C VAL A 127 2.28 -11.01 -3.03
N ALA A 128 1.08 -10.92 -2.48
CA ALA A 128 0.23 -9.74 -2.56
C ALA A 128 -0.31 -9.29 -1.21
N TYR A 129 -0.49 -7.98 -1.08
CA TYR A 129 -1.24 -7.42 0.04
C TYR A 129 -2.67 -7.99 0.06
N PRO A 130 -3.13 -8.61 1.16
CA PRO A 130 -4.39 -9.38 1.19
C PRO A 130 -5.63 -8.60 0.77
N THR A 131 -5.60 -7.28 0.89
CA THR A 131 -6.76 -6.44 0.58
C THR A 131 -7.12 -6.42 -0.91
N TYR A 132 -6.20 -6.74 -1.82
CA TYR A 132 -6.53 -6.87 -3.25
C TYR A 132 -7.52 -8.01 -3.47
N GLU A 133 -7.26 -9.18 -2.87
CA GLU A 133 -8.15 -10.33 -2.91
C GLU A 133 -9.48 -10.05 -2.20
N VAL A 134 -9.43 -9.44 -1.01
CA VAL A 134 -10.65 -9.04 -0.28
C VAL A 134 -11.53 -8.13 -1.13
N GLY A 135 -10.96 -7.14 -1.81
CA GLY A 135 -11.70 -6.23 -2.69
C GLY A 135 -12.35 -6.95 -3.87
N ALA A 136 -11.65 -7.91 -4.48
CA ALA A 136 -12.21 -8.75 -5.54
C ALA A 136 -13.38 -9.59 -5.03
N VAL A 137 -13.24 -10.25 -3.87
CA VAL A 137 -14.29 -11.05 -3.24
C VAL A 137 -15.52 -10.21 -2.91
N VAL A 138 -15.34 -9.00 -2.35
CA VAL A 138 -16.45 -8.06 -2.07
C VAL A 138 -17.21 -7.71 -3.34
N ALA A 139 -16.50 -7.45 -4.44
CA ALA A 139 -17.11 -7.14 -5.74
C ALA A 139 -17.68 -8.39 -6.45
N GLY A 140 -17.37 -9.60 -5.99
CA GLY A 140 -17.84 -10.86 -6.59
C GLY A 140 -17.01 -11.33 -7.77
N LEU A 141 -15.77 -10.93 -7.79
CA LEU A 141 -14.81 -11.27 -8.82
C LEU A 141 -13.95 -12.47 -8.39
N ALA A 142 -13.45 -13.22 -9.38
CA ALA A 142 -12.40 -14.19 -9.19
C ALA A 142 -11.04 -13.51 -9.06
N VAL A 143 -10.03 -14.23 -8.57
CA VAL A 143 -8.66 -13.76 -8.43
C VAL A 143 -7.70 -14.74 -9.08
N VAL A 144 -6.78 -14.22 -9.86
CA VAL A 144 -5.63 -14.96 -10.38
C VAL A 144 -4.34 -14.25 -9.97
N ARG A 145 -3.38 -15.02 -9.45
CA ARG A 145 -2.08 -14.52 -9.03
C ARG A 145 -1.08 -14.66 -10.16
N THR A 146 -0.40 -13.58 -10.50
CA THR A 146 0.64 -13.56 -11.53
C THR A 146 1.52 -12.32 -11.40
N ASP A 147 2.84 -12.47 -11.58
CA ASP A 147 3.81 -11.37 -11.61
C ASP A 147 4.09 -10.87 -13.04
N THR A 148 3.55 -11.53 -14.05
CA THR A 148 3.73 -11.18 -15.46
C THR A 148 2.41 -11.13 -16.21
N PRO A 149 2.28 -10.28 -17.24
CA PRO A 149 1.10 -10.28 -18.09
C PRO A 149 0.85 -11.66 -18.70
N PRO A 150 -0.36 -12.24 -18.56
CA PRO A 150 -0.67 -13.52 -19.19
C PRO A 150 -0.81 -13.36 -20.70
N THR A 151 -0.46 -14.42 -21.45
CA THR A 151 -0.63 -14.43 -22.92
C THR A 151 -2.10 -14.36 -23.31
N ASP A 152 -2.96 -15.09 -22.59
CA ASP A 152 -4.42 -15.04 -22.75
C ASP A 152 -5.02 -14.20 -21.62
N PRO A 153 -5.73 -13.08 -21.94
CA PRO A 153 -6.36 -12.26 -20.92
C PRO A 153 -7.53 -12.95 -20.23
N GLY A 154 -8.11 -14.00 -20.82
CA GLY A 154 -9.31 -14.64 -20.31
C GLY A 154 -10.43 -13.64 -20.07
N ASP A 155 -11.00 -13.63 -18.87
CA ASP A 155 -12.01 -12.70 -18.41
C ASP A 155 -11.45 -11.64 -17.44
N ALA A 156 -10.17 -11.29 -17.56
CA ALA A 156 -9.52 -10.29 -16.70
C ALA A 156 -10.20 -8.91 -16.86
N VAL A 157 -10.51 -8.29 -15.73
CA VAL A 157 -11.21 -6.98 -15.69
C VAL A 157 -10.45 -5.91 -14.91
N LEU A 158 -9.40 -6.27 -14.19
CA LEU A 158 -8.58 -5.36 -13.41
C LEU A 158 -7.22 -6.02 -13.11
N VAL A 159 -6.15 -5.22 -13.12
CA VAL A 159 -4.81 -5.62 -12.68
C VAL A 159 -4.41 -4.76 -11.48
N TRP A 160 -3.92 -5.40 -10.41
CA TRP A 160 -3.21 -4.74 -9.34
C TRP A 160 -1.72 -4.98 -9.46
N LEU A 161 -0.94 -3.91 -9.48
CA LEU A 161 0.50 -3.92 -9.26
C LEU A 161 0.79 -3.31 -7.90
N ASN A 162 1.90 -3.69 -7.28
CA ASN A 162 2.36 -3.09 -6.04
C ASN A 162 3.88 -2.87 -6.11
N SER A 163 4.29 -1.64 -6.35
CA SER A 163 5.70 -1.27 -6.49
C SER A 163 5.96 0.08 -5.83
N PRO A 164 6.76 0.11 -4.75
CA PRO A 164 7.39 -1.02 -4.02
C PRO A 164 6.40 -1.97 -3.38
N GLY A 165 6.70 -3.26 -3.39
CA GLY A 165 5.79 -4.31 -2.98
C GLY A 165 5.68 -4.51 -1.46
N ASN A 166 4.48 -4.74 -0.97
CA ASN A 166 4.21 -5.28 0.37
C ASN A 166 3.79 -6.76 0.19
N PRO A 167 4.59 -7.72 0.67
CA PRO A 167 5.52 -7.65 1.81
C PRO A 167 7.01 -7.52 1.49
N HIS A 168 7.45 -7.73 0.24
CA HIS A 168 8.84 -8.06 -0.08
C HIS A 168 9.74 -6.83 -0.40
N GLY A 169 9.18 -5.64 -0.62
CA GLY A 169 9.93 -4.44 -0.95
C GLY A 169 10.58 -4.44 -2.34
N ARG A 170 10.18 -5.38 -3.22
CA ARG A 170 10.65 -5.44 -4.61
C ARG A 170 10.12 -4.24 -5.38
N VAL A 171 10.98 -3.67 -6.22
CA VAL A 171 10.63 -2.61 -7.17
C VAL A 171 10.52 -3.20 -8.57
N LEU A 172 9.40 -2.94 -9.25
CA LEU A 172 9.24 -3.34 -10.64
C LEU A 172 10.07 -2.44 -11.55
N THR A 173 10.74 -3.03 -12.53
CA THR A 173 11.52 -2.28 -13.53
C THR A 173 10.60 -1.55 -14.52
N ASP A 174 11.14 -0.57 -15.22
CA ASP A 174 10.39 0.16 -16.26
C ASP A 174 9.86 -0.79 -17.35
N GLU A 175 10.64 -1.81 -17.73
CA GLU A 175 10.19 -2.82 -18.70
C GLU A 175 9.03 -3.64 -18.14
N GLN A 176 9.06 -4.03 -16.87
CA GLN A 176 7.97 -4.78 -16.25
C GLN A 176 6.70 -3.94 -16.15
N LEU A 177 6.80 -2.68 -15.72
CA LEU A 177 5.67 -1.75 -15.71
C LEU A 177 5.14 -1.49 -17.12
N GLY A 178 6.02 -1.24 -18.12
CA GLY A 178 5.66 -1.02 -19.49
C GLY A 178 4.97 -2.23 -20.15
N ALA A 179 5.39 -3.45 -19.79
CA ALA A 179 4.73 -4.67 -20.27
C ALA A 179 3.27 -4.74 -19.78
N TRP A 180 2.99 -4.39 -18.53
CA TRP A 180 1.63 -4.32 -17.99
C TRP A 180 0.80 -3.20 -18.63
N VAL A 181 1.39 -2.03 -18.88
CA VAL A 181 0.73 -0.91 -19.60
C VAL A 181 0.32 -1.36 -21.00
N THR A 182 1.24 -1.97 -21.74
CA THR A 182 1.00 -2.47 -23.09
C THR A 182 -0.10 -3.52 -23.11
N TRP A 183 -0.03 -4.48 -22.20
CA TRP A 183 -1.01 -5.54 -22.08
C TRP A 183 -2.40 -5.00 -21.71
N GLY A 184 -2.47 -4.14 -20.69
CA GLY A 184 -3.73 -3.55 -20.24
C GLY A 184 -4.44 -2.78 -21.34
N ARG A 185 -3.70 -1.98 -22.11
CA ARG A 185 -4.22 -1.23 -23.26
C ARG A 185 -4.68 -2.10 -24.40
N ALA A 186 -3.91 -3.16 -24.71
CA ALA A 186 -4.25 -4.10 -25.78
C ALA A 186 -5.57 -4.84 -25.52
N HIS A 187 -5.87 -5.11 -24.23
CA HIS A 187 -7.06 -5.87 -23.81
C HIS A 187 -8.16 -5.01 -23.18
N GLY A 188 -7.97 -3.70 -23.07
CA GLY A 188 -8.94 -2.79 -22.46
C GLY A 188 -9.12 -3.03 -20.95
N VAL A 189 -8.11 -3.58 -20.27
CA VAL A 189 -8.12 -3.91 -18.85
C VAL A 189 -7.38 -2.82 -18.07
N PRO A 190 -8.03 -2.13 -17.11
CA PRO A 190 -7.36 -1.16 -16.26
C PRO A 190 -6.21 -1.77 -15.47
N VAL A 191 -5.07 -1.05 -15.42
CA VAL A 191 -3.91 -1.38 -14.61
C VAL A 191 -3.77 -0.36 -13.49
N VAL A 192 -3.72 -0.84 -12.25
CA VAL A 192 -3.67 0.00 -11.04
C VAL A 192 -2.42 -0.32 -10.26
N ALA A 193 -1.57 0.67 -10.03
CA ALA A 193 -0.40 0.55 -9.17
C ALA A 193 -0.68 1.07 -7.76
N ASP A 194 -0.51 0.22 -6.75
CA ASP A 194 -0.43 0.65 -5.35
C ASP A 194 1.00 1.11 -5.08
N GLU A 195 1.17 2.42 -5.02
CA GLU A 195 2.45 3.12 -4.87
C GLU A 195 2.61 3.70 -3.46
N CYS A 196 1.96 3.10 -2.46
CA CYS A 196 1.98 3.60 -1.06
C CYS A 196 3.39 3.70 -0.44
N TYR A 197 4.40 3.10 -1.04
CA TYR A 197 5.79 3.10 -0.57
C TYR A 197 6.76 3.77 -1.54
N ILE A 198 6.28 4.49 -2.55
CA ILE A 198 7.10 5.02 -3.65
C ILE A 198 8.21 5.96 -3.17
N GLU A 199 7.98 6.70 -2.09
CA GLU A 199 8.98 7.59 -1.46
C GLU A 199 10.04 6.86 -0.60
N LEU A 200 9.90 5.54 -0.41
CA LEU A 200 10.74 4.75 0.46
C LEU A 200 11.68 3.82 -0.33
N GLY A 201 12.38 4.38 -1.32
CA GLY A 201 13.45 3.70 -2.04
C GLY A 201 14.74 3.69 -1.22
N TRP A 202 15.46 2.53 -1.20
CA TRP A 202 16.73 2.33 -0.50
C TRP A 202 17.86 2.11 -1.49
N ASP A 203 17.80 0.99 -2.18
CA ASP A 203 18.83 0.55 -3.12
C ASP A 203 18.45 0.90 -4.57
N VAL A 204 17.16 1.14 -4.82
CA VAL A 204 16.58 1.52 -6.12
C VAL A 204 15.62 2.67 -5.91
N ALA A 205 15.59 3.63 -6.83
CA ALA A 205 14.57 4.68 -6.89
C ALA A 205 13.31 4.12 -7.59
N PRO A 206 12.19 3.93 -6.86
CA PRO A 206 10.98 3.45 -7.50
C PRO A 206 10.42 4.48 -8.49
N ARG A 207 9.81 4.00 -9.57
CA ARG A 207 9.14 4.86 -10.55
C ARG A 207 7.64 4.61 -10.55
N SER A 208 6.87 5.67 -10.78
CA SER A 208 5.42 5.58 -10.89
C SER A 208 5.01 4.91 -12.20
N LEU A 209 3.95 4.10 -12.18
CA LEU A 209 3.29 3.58 -13.37
C LEU A 209 2.87 4.71 -14.34
N LEU A 210 2.58 5.90 -13.79
CA LEU A 210 2.15 7.06 -14.56
C LEU A 210 3.30 7.90 -15.12
N HIS A 211 4.57 7.52 -14.86
CA HIS A 211 5.72 8.24 -15.40
C HIS A 211 5.71 8.19 -16.94
N PRO A 212 6.00 9.29 -17.68
CA PRO A 212 5.87 9.35 -19.13
C PRO A 212 6.71 8.32 -19.89
N ASP A 213 7.87 7.92 -19.37
CA ASP A 213 8.70 6.86 -19.98
C ASP A 213 8.03 5.47 -19.89
N ILE A 214 7.05 5.29 -19.03
CA ILE A 214 6.33 4.03 -18.80
C ILE A 214 4.92 4.12 -19.39
N ALA A 215 4.16 5.15 -18.98
CA ALA A 215 2.79 5.36 -19.42
C ALA A 215 2.69 5.88 -20.87
N GLY A 216 3.76 6.51 -21.40
CA GLY A 216 3.70 7.22 -22.67
C GLY A 216 2.93 8.54 -22.56
N PRO A 217 2.28 9.02 -23.65
CA PRO A 217 1.74 10.38 -23.73
C PRO A 217 0.44 10.59 -22.93
N ASP A 218 -0.23 9.55 -22.52
CA ASP A 218 -1.49 9.63 -21.76
C ASP A 218 -1.59 8.54 -20.67
N HIS A 219 -2.53 8.72 -19.73
CA HIS A 219 -2.77 7.78 -18.64
C HIS A 219 -3.99 6.86 -18.90
N ARG A 220 -4.46 6.75 -20.12
CA ARG A 220 -5.64 5.93 -20.46
C ARG A 220 -5.50 4.50 -19.95
N GLY A 221 -6.48 4.06 -19.15
CA GLY A 221 -6.51 2.75 -18.52
C GLY A 221 -5.58 2.58 -17.33
N LEU A 222 -4.87 3.63 -16.87
CA LEU A 222 -3.89 3.56 -15.79
C LEU A 222 -4.34 4.35 -14.58
N LEU A 223 -4.15 3.77 -13.39
CA LEU A 223 -4.38 4.42 -12.11
C LEU A 223 -3.19 4.19 -11.16
N ALA A 224 -2.89 5.17 -10.33
CA ALA A 224 -1.94 5.06 -9.23
C ALA A 224 -2.59 5.46 -7.91
N VAL A 225 -2.27 4.69 -6.86
CA VAL A 225 -2.76 4.89 -5.49
C VAL A 225 -1.61 5.31 -4.59
N HIS A 226 -1.72 6.46 -3.94
CA HIS A 226 -0.72 6.99 -3.03
C HIS A 226 -1.26 7.15 -1.61
N SER A 227 -0.39 7.16 -0.62
CA SER A 227 -0.77 7.27 0.78
C SER A 227 0.24 8.09 1.58
N LEU A 228 -0.25 9.03 2.38
CA LEU A 228 0.56 9.77 3.35
C LEU A 228 0.80 8.97 4.65
N SER A 229 0.20 7.79 4.77
CA SER A 229 0.27 6.98 6.00
C SER A 229 1.70 6.64 6.42
N LYS A 230 2.59 6.41 5.46
CA LYS A 230 3.95 5.89 5.74
C LYS A 230 5.01 6.97 5.62
N GLN A 231 5.05 7.67 4.50
CA GLN A 231 6.00 8.75 4.24
C GLN A 231 5.84 9.95 5.19
N SER A 232 4.60 10.23 5.60
CA SER A 232 4.26 11.39 6.47
C SER A 232 3.80 10.99 7.86
N THR A 233 3.97 9.72 8.28
CA THR A 233 3.51 9.20 9.59
C THR A 233 2.07 9.59 9.96
N ALA A 234 1.20 9.66 8.94
CA ALA A 234 -0.18 10.15 9.04
C ALA A 234 -1.23 9.04 8.86
N ALA A 235 -0.94 7.81 9.30
CA ALA A 235 -1.84 6.67 9.12
C ALA A 235 -3.22 6.88 9.74
N GLY A 236 -3.28 7.54 10.90
CA GLY A 236 -4.52 7.91 11.60
C GLY A 236 -5.35 8.97 10.88
N TYR A 237 -4.75 9.78 10.02
CA TYR A 237 -5.45 10.85 9.27
C TYR A 237 -6.29 10.30 8.12
N ARG A 238 -6.06 9.04 7.72
CA ARG A 238 -6.76 8.42 6.58
C ARG A 238 -6.62 9.26 5.29
N ALA A 239 -5.41 9.66 4.96
CA ALA A 239 -5.07 10.52 3.84
C ALA A 239 -4.41 9.71 2.71
N GLY A 240 -5.04 9.68 1.55
CA GLY A 240 -4.54 9.03 0.33
C GLY A 240 -5.00 9.78 -0.92
N LEU A 241 -4.47 9.37 -2.06
CA LEU A 241 -4.79 9.91 -3.38
C LEU A 241 -5.03 8.77 -4.36
N LEU A 242 -5.94 9.01 -5.31
CA LEU A 242 -6.09 8.27 -6.55
C LEU A 242 -5.77 9.21 -7.70
N SER A 243 -4.88 8.82 -8.61
CA SER A 243 -4.52 9.60 -9.80
C SER A 243 -4.43 8.73 -11.04
N GLY A 244 -4.50 9.35 -12.23
CA GLY A 244 -4.33 8.67 -13.51
C GLY A 244 -5.40 9.03 -14.54
N ASP A 245 -5.97 8.03 -15.22
CA ASP A 245 -7.00 8.18 -16.24
C ASP A 245 -8.19 8.99 -15.73
N PRO A 246 -8.48 10.20 -16.28
CA PRO A 246 -9.57 11.03 -15.81
C PRO A 246 -10.94 10.35 -15.89
N ALA A 247 -11.18 9.50 -16.90
CA ALA A 247 -12.44 8.79 -17.04
C ALA A 247 -12.64 7.74 -15.94
N LEU A 248 -11.59 7.03 -15.54
CA LEU A 248 -11.64 6.07 -14.43
C LEU A 248 -11.72 6.78 -13.08
N VAL A 249 -10.93 7.85 -12.87
CA VAL A 249 -11.00 8.67 -11.66
C VAL A 249 -12.40 9.23 -11.47
N ARG A 250 -13.04 9.74 -12.54
CA ARG A 250 -14.41 10.23 -12.53
C ARG A 250 -15.39 9.15 -12.08
N ARG A 251 -15.34 7.94 -12.66
CA ARG A 251 -16.22 6.82 -12.25
C ARG A 251 -16.10 6.54 -10.76
N VAL A 252 -14.88 6.56 -10.24
CA VAL A 252 -14.63 6.30 -8.82
C VAL A 252 -15.21 7.39 -7.93
N TRP A 253 -14.92 8.68 -8.18
CA TRP A 253 -15.36 9.74 -7.29
C TRP A 253 -16.87 9.99 -7.37
N GLU A 254 -17.50 9.78 -8.53
CA GLU A 254 -18.97 9.89 -8.68
C GLU A 254 -19.71 8.91 -7.77
N VAL A 255 -19.23 7.67 -7.66
CA VAL A 255 -19.82 6.68 -6.74
C VAL A 255 -19.48 7.02 -5.29
N ARG A 256 -18.23 7.40 -5.01
CA ARG A 256 -17.75 7.74 -3.65
C ARG A 256 -18.56 8.85 -3.00
N ARG A 257 -18.92 9.90 -3.75
CA ARG A 257 -19.74 11.01 -3.21
C ARG A 257 -21.12 10.55 -2.74
N HIS A 258 -21.74 9.58 -3.43
CA HIS A 258 -23.02 9.00 -3.02
C HIS A 258 -22.91 8.10 -1.80
N LEU A 259 -21.78 7.45 -1.62
CA LEU A 259 -21.46 6.59 -0.47
C LEU A 259 -20.99 7.37 0.76
N GLY A 260 -20.79 8.68 0.67
CA GLY A 260 -20.27 9.49 1.77
C GLY A 260 -18.78 9.24 2.07
N LEU A 261 -18.02 8.69 1.10
CA LEU A 261 -16.60 8.43 1.24
C LEU A 261 -15.78 9.71 0.96
N LEU A 262 -15.93 10.68 1.84
CA LEU A 262 -15.36 12.02 1.73
C LEU A 262 -14.21 12.18 2.72
N VAL A 263 -13.09 12.74 2.26
CA VAL A 263 -11.98 13.10 3.16
C VAL A 263 -12.38 14.37 3.92
N PRO A 264 -12.33 14.38 5.27
CA PRO A 264 -12.70 15.55 6.06
C PRO A 264 -11.88 16.79 5.70
N THR A 265 -12.50 17.98 5.72
CA THR A 265 -11.84 19.25 5.36
C THR A 265 -10.54 19.50 6.14
N PRO A 266 -10.46 19.28 7.46
CA PRO A 266 -9.19 19.45 8.19
C PRO A 266 -8.10 18.47 7.71
N VAL A 267 -8.47 17.25 7.33
CA VAL A 267 -7.52 16.29 6.77
C VAL A 267 -7.03 16.73 5.39
N GLN A 268 -7.89 17.32 4.55
CA GLN A 268 -7.47 17.87 3.27
C GLN A 268 -6.45 19.01 3.43
N ALA A 269 -6.61 19.88 4.44
CA ALA A 269 -5.64 20.91 4.77
C ALA A 269 -4.28 20.31 5.21
N ALA A 270 -4.31 19.27 6.05
CA ALA A 270 -3.09 18.55 6.41
C ALA A 270 -2.42 17.86 5.20
N MET A 271 -3.22 17.35 4.24
CA MET A 271 -2.68 16.80 2.99
C MET A 271 -1.99 17.87 2.14
N VAL A 272 -2.54 19.08 2.05
CA VAL A 272 -1.90 20.20 1.35
C VAL A 272 -0.54 20.51 1.98
N ALA A 273 -0.49 20.62 3.31
CA ALA A 273 0.77 20.88 4.02
C ALA A 273 1.80 19.76 3.77
N ALA A 274 1.39 18.50 3.86
CA ALA A 274 2.27 17.34 3.66
C ALA A 274 2.82 17.27 2.22
N LEU A 275 1.97 17.44 1.21
CA LEU A 275 2.38 17.36 -0.19
C LEU A 275 3.18 18.58 -0.66
N GLY A 276 3.12 19.67 0.09
CA GLY A 276 3.91 20.89 -0.13
C GLY A 276 5.30 20.88 0.50
N ASP A 277 5.61 19.92 1.37
CA ASP A 277 6.87 19.82 2.11
C ASP A 277 7.56 18.47 1.86
N ASP A 278 8.77 18.52 1.36
CA ASP A 278 9.57 17.31 1.10
C ASP A 278 10.47 16.96 2.30
N GLU A 279 10.80 17.92 3.16
CA GLU A 279 11.78 17.74 4.24
C GLU A 279 11.31 16.71 5.29
N HIS A 280 10.03 16.73 5.67
CA HIS A 280 9.51 15.74 6.62
C HIS A 280 9.55 14.31 6.06
N VAL A 281 9.38 14.14 4.74
CA VAL A 281 9.48 12.84 4.05
C VAL A 281 10.92 12.33 4.12
N GLU A 282 11.91 13.19 3.79
CA GLU A 282 13.32 12.81 3.83
C GLU A 282 13.76 12.45 5.26
N ARG A 283 13.37 13.25 6.27
CA ARG A 283 13.66 12.93 7.69
C ARG A 283 13.09 11.57 8.11
N GLN A 284 11.86 11.25 7.68
CA GLN A 284 11.24 9.98 8.01
C GLN A 284 11.88 8.82 7.24
N ARG A 285 12.22 9.04 5.96
CA ARG A 285 12.94 8.07 5.14
C ARG A 285 14.30 7.72 5.75
N GLU A 286 15.08 8.71 6.17
CA GLU A 286 16.35 8.48 6.86
C GLU A 286 16.19 7.67 8.14
N ARG A 287 15.14 7.93 8.94
CA ARG A 287 14.85 7.17 10.16
C ARG A 287 14.55 5.70 9.85
N TYR A 288 13.70 5.42 8.87
CA TYR A 288 13.43 4.06 8.43
C TYR A 288 14.66 3.39 7.83
N GLY A 289 15.50 4.11 7.08
CA GLY A 289 16.75 3.62 6.53
C GLY A 289 17.71 3.13 7.62
N ARG A 290 17.93 3.93 8.68
CA ARG A 290 18.75 3.52 9.82
C ARG A 290 18.20 2.26 10.52
N ARG A 291 16.89 2.16 10.71
CA ARG A 291 16.24 0.96 11.27
C ARG A 291 16.42 -0.26 10.38
N ARG A 292 16.24 -0.07 9.07
CA ARG A 292 16.44 -1.11 8.05
C ARG A 292 17.83 -1.68 8.11
N ASP A 293 18.85 -0.84 8.06
CA ASP A 293 20.25 -1.27 7.98
C ASP A 293 20.66 -2.07 9.23
N ARG A 294 20.24 -1.59 10.41
CA ARG A 294 20.54 -2.27 11.69
C ARG A 294 19.82 -3.62 11.79
N LEU A 295 18.52 -3.65 11.48
CA LEU A 295 17.74 -4.87 11.53
C LEU A 295 18.19 -5.88 10.47
N ALA A 296 18.50 -5.42 9.25
CA ALA A 296 19.02 -6.28 8.18
C ALA A 296 20.38 -6.90 8.52
N ALA A 297 21.27 -6.15 9.13
CA ALA A 297 22.56 -6.68 9.60
C ALA A 297 22.37 -7.78 10.66
N ALA A 298 21.47 -7.56 11.64
CA ALA A 298 21.18 -8.55 12.68
C ALA A 298 20.52 -9.82 12.12
N VAL A 299 19.57 -9.68 11.20
CA VAL A 299 18.91 -10.81 10.52
C VAL A 299 19.93 -11.67 9.77
N ARG A 300 20.84 -11.04 9.01
CA ARG A 300 21.90 -11.76 8.29
C ARG A 300 22.88 -12.45 9.25
N ALA A 301 23.28 -11.77 10.33
CA ALA A 301 24.17 -12.34 11.36
C ALA A 301 23.53 -13.54 12.07
N ALA A 302 22.21 -13.58 12.21
CA ALA A 302 21.44 -14.71 12.73
C ALA A 302 21.28 -15.88 11.72
N GLY A 303 21.93 -15.81 10.56
CA GLY A 303 21.94 -16.86 9.55
C GLY A 303 20.69 -16.86 8.64
N ALA A 304 19.86 -15.83 8.69
CA ALA A 304 18.72 -15.68 7.78
C ALA A 304 19.09 -14.87 6.53
N ARG A 305 18.38 -15.13 5.44
CA ARG A 305 18.50 -14.38 4.17
C ARG A 305 17.39 -13.35 4.06
N ILE A 306 17.69 -12.24 3.41
CA ILE A 306 16.71 -11.22 3.05
C ILE A 306 16.62 -11.23 1.53
N ASP A 307 15.42 -11.52 1.02
CA ASP A 307 15.13 -11.50 -0.39
C ASP A 307 14.46 -10.17 -0.74
N HIS A 308 14.91 -9.52 -1.82
CA HIS A 308 14.45 -8.18 -2.20
C HIS A 308 14.70 -7.13 -1.10
N SER A 309 13.69 -6.35 -0.69
CA SER A 309 13.78 -5.24 0.28
C SER A 309 14.59 -4.04 -0.24
N GLU A 310 14.55 -3.83 -1.57
CA GLU A 310 15.21 -2.71 -2.27
C GLU A 310 14.53 -1.37 -1.94
N ALA A 311 13.27 -1.44 -1.53
CA ALA A 311 12.43 -0.30 -1.16
C ALA A 311 11.35 -0.72 -0.15
N GLY A 312 10.47 0.22 0.22
CA GLY A 312 9.33 -0.05 1.07
C GLY A 312 9.65 -0.07 2.56
N LEU A 313 8.80 -0.72 3.34
CA LEU A 313 8.78 -0.58 4.79
C LEU A 313 9.08 -1.90 5.51
N TYR A 314 9.59 -2.90 4.78
CA TYR A 314 9.68 -4.26 5.29
C TYR A 314 10.98 -4.94 4.87
N LEU A 315 11.45 -5.86 5.74
CA LEU A 315 12.39 -6.91 5.37
C LEU A 315 11.61 -8.19 5.08
N TRP A 316 11.91 -8.83 3.95
CA TRP A 316 11.34 -10.11 3.54
C TRP A 316 12.36 -11.21 3.82
N VAL A 317 12.19 -11.87 4.96
CA VAL A 317 13.20 -12.71 5.59
C VAL A 317 12.86 -14.18 5.42
N THR A 318 13.86 -15.00 5.10
CA THR A 318 13.74 -16.47 5.06
C THR A 318 14.90 -17.14 5.77
N ARG A 319 14.61 -18.27 6.40
CA ARG A 319 15.58 -19.25 6.91
C ARG A 319 15.54 -20.54 6.10
N ASP A 320 14.97 -20.48 4.89
CA ASP A 320 14.75 -21.61 3.99
C ASP A 320 13.93 -22.76 4.59
N GLU A 321 13.03 -22.43 5.52
CA GLU A 321 12.10 -23.33 6.21
C GLU A 321 10.65 -22.79 6.11
N ASP A 322 9.68 -23.53 6.64
CA ASP A 322 8.30 -23.04 6.74
C ASP A 322 8.24 -21.74 7.58
N CYS A 323 7.44 -20.79 7.12
CA CYS A 323 7.36 -19.46 7.76
C CYS A 323 6.89 -19.52 9.22
N TRP A 324 6.05 -20.47 9.59
CA TRP A 324 5.59 -20.63 10.97
C TRP A 324 6.68 -21.17 11.89
N THR A 325 7.61 -22.01 11.38
CA THR A 325 8.83 -22.39 12.10
C THR A 325 9.70 -21.18 12.39
N THR A 326 9.88 -20.30 11.40
CA THR A 326 10.59 -19.03 11.62
C THR A 326 9.85 -18.10 12.58
N ILE A 327 8.50 -18.04 12.54
CA ILE A 327 7.69 -17.27 13.50
C ILE A 327 7.89 -17.79 14.93
N ASP A 328 7.91 -19.10 15.14
CA ASP A 328 8.17 -19.68 16.46
C ASP A 328 9.58 -19.36 16.96
N TRP A 329 10.59 -19.48 16.10
CA TRP A 329 11.97 -19.11 16.41
C TRP A 329 12.12 -17.62 16.81
N LEU A 330 11.41 -16.72 16.13
CA LEU A 330 11.37 -15.30 16.49
C LEU A 330 10.64 -15.09 17.81
N ALA A 331 9.50 -15.78 18.03
CA ALA A 331 8.70 -15.65 19.23
C ALA A 331 9.46 -16.08 20.50
N GLU A 332 10.30 -17.13 20.44
CA GLU A 332 11.21 -17.54 21.53
C GLU A 332 12.18 -16.42 21.93
N ARG A 333 12.51 -15.53 21.00
CA ARG A 333 13.36 -14.35 21.19
C ARG A 333 12.55 -13.09 21.55
N GLY A 334 11.24 -13.25 21.81
CA GLY A 334 10.36 -12.12 22.11
C GLY A 334 10.11 -11.19 20.93
N VAL A 335 10.31 -11.66 19.68
CA VAL A 335 10.06 -10.91 18.45
C VAL A 335 8.86 -11.51 17.73
N VAL A 336 7.95 -10.67 17.23
CA VAL A 336 6.78 -11.08 16.43
C VAL A 336 6.91 -10.51 15.04
N ALA A 337 6.78 -11.34 14.01
CA ALA A 337 6.75 -10.95 12.60
C ALA A 337 5.46 -11.46 11.94
N ALA A 338 5.17 -11.05 10.70
CA ALA A 338 4.05 -11.57 9.96
C ALA A 338 4.49 -12.76 9.07
N PRO A 339 3.84 -13.94 9.17
CA PRO A 339 4.15 -15.06 8.30
C PRO A 339 3.81 -14.75 6.84
N GLY A 340 4.63 -15.24 5.94
CA GLY A 340 4.51 -14.94 4.52
C GLY A 340 3.25 -15.54 3.88
N THR A 341 2.69 -16.60 4.47
CA THR A 341 1.41 -17.18 4.04
C THR A 341 0.25 -16.17 4.08
N PHE A 342 0.34 -15.08 4.84
CA PHE A 342 -0.65 -13.98 4.81
C PHE A 342 -0.73 -13.28 3.47
N TYR A 343 0.30 -13.39 2.64
CA TYR A 343 0.45 -12.69 1.36
C TYR A 343 0.26 -13.62 0.16
N GLY A 344 -0.01 -14.88 0.40
CA GLY A 344 -0.23 -15.91 -0.62
C GLY A 344 0.69 -17.12 -0.47
N PRO A 345 0.39 -18.20 -1.20
CA PRO A 345 1.14 -19.46 -1.09
C PRO A 345 2.64 -19.32 -1.38
N ALA A 346 3.02 -18.46 -2.32
CA ALA A 346 4.41 -18.20 -2.68
C ALA A 346 5.23 -17.59 -1.53
N GLY A 347 4.56 -17.04 -0.49
CA GLY A 347 5.20 -16.52 0.71
C GLY A 347 5.51 -17.56 1.80
N ALA A 348 5.16 -18.84 1.62
CA ALA A 348 5.19 -19.86 2.67
C ALA A 348 6.55 -20.09 3.36
N ARG A 349 7.65 -19.63 2.77
CA ARG A 349 9.01 -19.78 3.33
C ARG A 349 9.60 -18.47 3.86
N HIS A 350 8.81 -17.42 3.95
CA HIS A 350 9.26 -16.10 4.37
C HIS A 350 8.45 -15.55 5.54
N VAL A 351 9.03 -14.61 6.24
CA VAL A 351 8.34 -13.76 7.20
C VAL A 351 8.59 -12.29 6.85
N ARG A 352 7.61 -11.43 7.13
CA ARG A 352 7.74 -9.99 6.93
C ARG A 352 8.03 -9.30 8.26
N MET A 353 9.12 -8.54 8.34
CA MET A 353 9.51 -7.71 9.50
C MET A 353 9.37 -6.23 9.13
N ALA A 354 8.58 -5.48 9.91
CA ALA A 354 8.31 -4.06 9.66
C ALA A 354 9.38 -3.15 10.29
N LEU A 355 9.68 -2.03 9.65
CA LEU A 355 10.62 -1.00 10.10
C LEU A 355 9.96 0.07 10.99
N THR A 356 8.71 -0.12 11.39
CA THR A 356 7.86 0.88 12.06
C THR A 356 7.90 0.82 13.58
N ALA A 357 8.68 -0.08 14.20
CA ALA A 357 8.92 -0.05 15.63
C ALA A 357 9.81 1.15 16.03
N THR A 358 9.76 1.57 17.30
CA THR A 358 10.65 2.63 17.82
C THR A 358 12.13 2.20 17.74
N ASP A 359 13.06 3.16 17.78
CA ASP A 359 14.50 2.87 17.72
C ASP A 359 14.92 1.90 18.84
N GLU A 360 14.39 2.09 20.09
CA GLU A 360 14.68 1.21 21.22
C GLU A 360 14.15 -0.22 21.00
N ARG A 361 12.99 -0.36 20.35
CA ARG A 361 12.42 -1.68 20.03
C ARG A 361 13.18 -2.37 18.91
N VAL A 362 13.63 -1.61 17.90
CA VAL A 362 14.53 -2.14 16.86
C VAL A 362 15.84 -2.60 17.49
N ASP A 363 16.45 -1.82 18.41
CA ASP A 363 17.65 -2.21 19.14
C ASP A 363 17.45 -3.47 19.95
N ALA A 364 16.33 -3.60 20.64
CA ALA A 364 16.01 -4.82 21.36
C ALA A 364 15.89 -6.03 20.42
N ALA A 365 15.26 -5.88 19.23
CA ALA A 365 15.21 -6.95 18.24
C ALA A 365 16.62 -7.33 17.74
N VAL A 366 17.46 -6.34 17.42
CA VAL A 366 18.85 -6.54 16.98
C VAL A 366 19.66 -7.35 18.02
N GLN A 367 19.59 -6.96 19.29
CA GLN A 367 20.29 -7.67 20.38
C GLN A 367 19.81 -9.12 20.52
N ARG A 368 18.51 -9.36 20.42
CA ARG A 368 17.89 -10.69 20.58
C ARG A 368 18.14 -11.62 19.38
N LEU A 369 18.36 -11.05 18.21
CA LEU A 369 18.74 -11.83 17.03
C LEU A 369 20.24 -12.20 17.03
N ALA A 370 21.08 -11.45 17.73
CA ALA A 370 22.52 -11.72 17.85
C ALA A 370 22.88 -12.80 18.88
N GLY A 371 21.99 -13.14 19.80
CA GLY A 371 22.15 -14.18 20.84
C GLY A 371 21.31 -15.39 20.53
#